data_d10029822444793670cbd714e2aa82de
#
_entry.id   d10029822444793670cbd714e2aa82de
#
_cell.length_a   1.000
_cell.length_b   1.000
_cell.length_c   1.000
_cell.angle_alpha   90.00
_cell.angle_beta   90.00
_cell.angle_gamma   90.00
#
_symmetry.space_group_name_H-M   'P 1'
#
loop_
_entity.id
_entity.type
_entity.pdbx_description
1 polymer ?
#
loop_
_entity_poly.entity_id
_entity_poly.type
_entity_poly.pdbx_seq_one_letter_code
_entity_poly.pdbx_strand_id
1 'polypeptide(L)'
;MTYTTMLTFVFVIFFSPFLPSAHVSSQKQSTSSQPLDSPRLVALASELKTGNGEALQRFWEEMKGKAPLVETIPDDNGLRLVTFLWRGGDEACGIKQIAPLPFVVRNKLLTRLESTDVWFMTVRLPSAARFSYAFEGSSGRQFGDSLNPLTRGVDSVAELPDAPPQPWIQPDPNVPKGTLKEEKLKSEILKEERTVSVYTPPGYDPRGGPYRLLIVFDGEVYRSIVPVPTILDNLVARQKILPQVAILVDGGRSRNRDLICSPPFADFMAKELVPWARQHYRISADPKQTTICGSSYGGLSATYCAFRYPKVFGNVLSQSGSFWYYPGYKHGDETESAPFGWLIRQFETTPKLPIRFYLEVGLFETGYPHNQLTETRRMRDVLKAKGYSVVYSEFAGGHEYLCWRGSLADGLIALAGNRNK
;
A
#
# COMPACT_ATOMS: atom_id res chain seq x y z
N MET A 1 36.81 -25.26 -1.59
CA MET A 1 36.81 -23.82 -1.28
C MET A 1 35.74 -23.19 -2.14
N THR A 2 34.54 -23.10 -1.59
CA THR A 2 33.34 -22.58 -2.24
C THR A 2 33.06 -21.21 -1.64
N TYR A 3 33.21 -20.15 -2.46
CA TYR A 3 32.84 -18.80 -2.05
C TYR A 3 31.34 -18.59 -2.31
N THR A 4 30.58 -18.45 -1.23
CA THR A 4 29.18 -18.05 -1.27
C THR A 4 29.14 -16.52 -1.32
N THR A 5 28.81 -15.96 -2.48
CA THR A 5 28.67 -14.51 -2.65
C THR A 5 27.26 -14.11 -2.21
N MET A 6 27.17 -13.44 -1.08
CA MET A 6 25.95 -12.86 -0.55
C MET A 6 25.62 -11.57 -1.34
N LEU A 7 24.62 -11.60 -2.21
CA LEU A 7 24.15 -10.43 -2.93
C LEU A 7 23.29 -9.56 -1.98
N THR A 8 23.88 -8.48 -1.50
CA THR A 8 23.17 -7.43 -0.78
C THR A 8 22.46 -6.54 -1.79
N PHE A 9 21.13 -6.66 -1.88
CA PHE A 9 20.33 -5.73 -2.68
C PHE A 9 20.23 -4.38 -1.97
N VAL A 10 21.00 -3.42 -2.46
CA VAL A 10 20.90 -2.02 -2.05
C VAL A 10 19.76 -1.37 -2.85
N PHE A 11 18.68 -1.00 -2.18
CA PHE A 11 17.64 -0.15 -2.73
C PHE A 11 18.21 1.27 -2.92
N VAL A 12 18.57 1.62 -4.14
CA VAL A 12 18.96 2.99 -4.49
C VAL A 12 17.68 3.80 -4.75
N ILE A 13 17.26 4.55 -3.75
CA ILE A 13 16.29 5.64 -3.93
C ILE A 13 17.08 6.82 -4.50
N PHE A 14 16.80 7.20 -5.75
CA PHE A 14 17.39 8.39 -6.35
C PHE A 14 16.90 9.64 -5.65
N PHE A 15 17.78 10.26 -4.86
CA PHE A 15 17.64 11.65 -4.44
C PHE A 15 18.20 12.56 -5.55
N SER A 16 17.38 13.49 -6.02
CA SER A 16 17.83 14.64 -6.82
C SER A 16 18.62 15.63 -5.96
N PRO A 17 19.54 16.42 -6.54
CA PRO A 17 20.50 17.20 -5.79
C PRO A 17 19.89 18.43 -5.09
N PHE A 18 20.43 18.71 -3.94
CA PHE A 18 20.17 19.81 -3.03
C PHE A 18 20.22 21.19 -3.68
N LEU A 19 19.23 22.02 -3.40
CA LEU A 19 19.35 23.48 -3.37
C LEU A 19 19.87 23.92 -1.98
N PRO A 20 20.67 25.00 -1.90
CA PRO A 20 21.38 25.34 -0.68
C PRO A 20 20.46 25.82 0.44
N SER A 21 20.78 25.38 1.64
CA SER A 21 20.13 25.67 2.91
C SER A 21 20.04 27.17 3.17
N ALA A 22 18.83 27.68 3.29
CA ALA A 22 18.60 28.93 4.00
C ALA A 22 18.91 28.72 5.48
N HIS A 23 19.69 29.65 6.07
CA HIS A 23 19.99 29.69 7.49
C HIS A 23 18.70 29.61 8.32
N VAL A 24 18.51 28.51 9.02
CA VAL A 24 17.49 28.37 10.06
C VAL A 24 18.03 29.20 11.27
N SER A 25 17.48 30.35 11.44
CA SER A 25 17.62 31.09 12.68
C SER A 25 17.02 30.28 13.82
N SER A 26 17.77 30.12 14.89
CA SER A 26 17.35 29.52 16.15
C SER A 26 16.08 30.21 16.68
N GLN A 27 14.90 29.73 16.23
CA GLN A 27 13.65 30.08 16.89
C GLN A 27 13.60 29.34 18.23
N LYS A 28 13.55 30.10 19.31
CA LYS A 28 13.22 29.61 20.66
C LYS A 28 11.95 28.77 20.54
N GLN A 29 12.05 27.48 20.87
CA GLN A 29 10.93 26.54 20.92
C GLN A 29 9.86 27.15 21.85
N SER A 30 8.73 27.53 21.26
CA SER A 30 7.49 27.74 21.99
C SER A 30 7.04 26.34 22.47
N THR A 31 7.13 26.12 23.77
CA THR A 31 6.56 24.96 24.46
C THR A 31 5.04 25.09 24.45
N SER A 32 4.41 24.84 23.31
CA SER A 32 2.98 24.51 23.33
C SER A 32 2.87 23.09 23.87
N SER A 33 2.58 22.96 25.16
CA SER A 33 2.28 21.67 25.77
C SER A 33 1.11 21.04 25.03
N GLN A 34 1.34 19.93 24.32
CA GLN A 34 0.22 19.09 23.88
C GLN A 34 -0.55 18.66 25.13
N PRO A 35 -1.89 18.64 25.09
CA PRO A 35 -2.67 18.05 26.17
C PRO A 35 -2.17 16.63 26.42
N LEU A 36 -2.02 16.27 27.68
CA LEU A 36 -1.61 14.93 28.08
C LEU A 36 -2.86 14.02 27.98
N ASP A 37 -3.19 13.61 26.75
CA ASP A 37 -4.43 12.85 26.46
C ASP A 37 -4.31 11.37 26.88
N SER A 38 -3.09 10.81 26.93
CA SER A 38 -2.88 9.40 27.31
C SER A 38 -3.10 9.18 28.80
N PRO A 39 -4.08 8.39 29.24
CA PRO A 39 -4.31 8.03 30.63
C PRO A 39 -3.07 7.49 31.35
N ARG A 40 -2.28 6.66 30.64
CA ARG A 40 -1.03 6.11 31.21
C ARG A 40 0.05 7.16 31.43
N LEU A 41 0.17 8.14 30.53
CA LEU A 41 1.11 9.23 30.72
C LEU A 41 0.64 10.21 31.82
N VAL A 42 -0.67 10.44 31.95
CA VAL A 42 -1.24 11.20 33.07
C VAL A 42 -0.91 10.53 34.41
N ALA A 43 -1.08 9.21 34.48
CA ALA A 43 -0.73 8.44 35.67
C ALA A 43 0.80 8.55 35.99
N LEU A 44 1.65 8.37 34.98
CA LEU A 44 3.10 8.53 35.15
C LEU A 44 3.46 9.94 35.68
N ALA A 45 2.91 10.99 35.09
CA ALA A 45 3.14 12.36 35.53
C ALA A 45 2.72 12.59 36.99
N SER A 46 1.61 11.98 37.41
CA SER A 46 1.15 12.01 38.80
C SER A 46 2.08 11.26 39.74
N GLU A 47 2.52 10.04 39.39
CA GLU A 47 3.47 9.25 40.16
C GLU A 47 4.79 9.99 40.38
N LEU A 48 5.30 10.67 39.34
CA LEU A 48 6.53 11.45 39.42
C LEU A 48 6.40 12.69 40.35
N LYS A 49 5.25 13.36 40.35
CA LYS A 49 4.97 14.50 41.23
C LYS A 49 4.92 14.08 42.70
N THR A 50 4.59 12.85 43.02
CA THR A 50 4.60 12.33 44.40
C THR A 50 5.99 11.87 44.89
N GLY A 51 7.05 12.10 44.09
CA GLY A 51 8.42 11.75 44.46
C GLY A 51 8.78 10.27 44.27
N ASN A 52 7.98 9.52 43.51
CA ASN A 52 8.26 8.11 43.23
C ASN A 52 9.39 7.96 42.21
N GLY A 53 10.65 7.86 42.69
CA GLY A 53 11.86 7.77 41.85
C GLY A 53 11.93 6.54 40.95
N GLU A 54 11.19 5.48 41.24
CA GLU A 54 11.17 4.24 40.44
C GLU A 54 10.07 4.25 39.35
N ALA A 55 9.15 5.20 39.38
CA ALA A 55 8.01 5.23 38.45
C ALA A 55 8.43 5.26 36.98
N LEU A 56 9.50 6.02 36.67
CA LEU A 56 10.01 6.14 35.32
C LEU A 56 10.65 4.82 34.81
N GLN A 57 11.39 4.14 35.69
CA GLN A 57 11.98 2.84 35.32
C GLN A 57 10.88 1.79 35.10
N ARG A 58 9.89 1.69 35.99
CA ARG A 58 8.74 0.79 35.81
C ARG A 58 7.97 1.07 34.53
N PHE A 59 7.77 2.34 34.20
CA PHE A 59 7.12 2.74 32.96
C PHE A 59 7.86 2.19 31.73
N TRP A 60 9.18 2.37 31.65
CA TRP A 60 9.93 1.87 30.49
C TRP A 60 9.96 0.34 30.42
N GLU A 61 10.03 -0.37 31.55
CA GLU A 61 9.91 -1.83 31.56
C GLU A 61 8.52 -2.29 31.08
N GLU A 62 7.46 -1.58 31.47
CA GLU A 62 6.10 -1.85 31.02
C GLU A 62 5.93 -1.64 29.51
N MET A 63 6.57 -0.65 28.92
CA MET A 63 6.46 -0.30 27.50
C MET A 63 7.25 -1.23 26.57
N LYS A 64 8.15 -2.03 27.07
CA LYS A 64 8.90 -3.00 26.26
C LYS A 64 7.96 -3.96 25.52
N GLY A 65 8.06 -3.98 24.21
CA GLY A 65 7.24 -4.84 23.35
C GLY A 65 5.76 -4.44 23.22
N LYS A 66 5.38 -3.25 23.70
CA LYS A 66 4.00 -2.76 23.66
C LYS A 66 3.82 -1.48 22.86
N ALA A 67 4.86 -0.96 22.23
CA ALA A 67 4.75 0.27 21.44
C ALA A 67 4.16 0.00 20.04
N PRO A 68 3.40 0.95 19.47
CA PRO A 68 2.94 2.16 20.15
C PRO A 68 1.94 1.82 21.27
N LEU A 69 1.90 2.63 22.33
CA LEU A 69 0.93 2.45 23.39
C LEU A 69 -0.47 2.73 22.84
N VAL A 70 -1.37 1.75 22.98
CA VAL A 70 -2.75 1.83 22.49
C VAL A 70 -3.71 1.79 23.64
N GLU A 71 -4.53 2.83 23.79
CA GLU A 71 -5.47 2.99 24.89
C GLU A 71 -6.90 3.21 24.37
N THR A 72 -7.90 2.79 25.16
CA THR A 72 -9.29 3.01 24.85
C THR A 72 -9.71 4.45 25.11
N ILE A 73 -10.70 4.93 24.35
CA ILE A 73 -11.35 6.21 24.59
C ILE A 73 -12.70 5.90 25.24
N PRO A 74 -13.03 6.46 26.41
CA PRO A 74 -14.35 6.30 26.99
C PRO A 74 -15.45 6.66 25.99
N ASP A 75 -16.46 5.83 25.91
CA ASP A 75 -17.65 6.01 25.05
C ASP A 75 -17.37 6.06 23.53
N ASP A 76 -16.15 5.72 23.08
CA ASP A 76 -15.81 5.62 21.68
C ASP A 76 -15.02 4.34 21.38
N ASN A 77 -15.73 3.30 20.95
CA ASN A 77 -15.13 2.02 20.59
C ASN A 77 -14.51 2.02 19.16
N GLY A 78 -14.84 2.99 18.32
CA GLY A 78 -14.34 3.10 16.95
C GLY A 78 -12.96 3.72 16.86
N LEU A 79 -12.52 4.45 17.90
CA LEU A 79 -11.21 5.09 17.97
C LEU A 79 -10.36 4.54 19.11
N ARG A 80 -9.04 4.77 18.99
CA ARG A 80 -8.03 4.51 20.03
C ARG A 80 -7.15 5.73 20.20
N LEU A 81 -6.66 5.97 21.40
CA LEU A 81 -5.48 6.80 21.62
C LEU A 81 -4.25 5.97 21.30
N VAL A 82 -3.44 6.47 20.41
CA VAL A 82 -2.18 5.84 20.00
C VAL A 82 -1.05 6.78 20.37
N THR A 83 -0.23 6.35 21.31
CA THR A 83 0.88 7.15 21.82
C THR A 83 2.20 6.55 21.35
N PHE A 84 2.90 7.30 20.51
CA PHE A 84 4.27 6.99 20.12
C PHE A 84 5.21 7.48 21.20
N LEU A 85 6.18 6.63 21.58
CA LEU A 85 7.08 6.88 22.69
C LEU A 85 8.52 6.80 22.22
N TRP A 86 9.32 7.79 22.61
CA TRP A 86 10.74 7.78 22.39
C TRP A 86 11.48 8.02 23.72
N ARG A 87 12.47 7.19 24.01
CA ARG A 87 13.36 7.37 25.16
C ARG A 87 14.62 8.10 24.73
N GLY A 88 14.79 9.35 25.13
CA GLY A 88 15.91 10.14 24.64
C GLY A 88 16.31 11.29 25.58
N GLY A 89 17.48 11.86 25.26
CA GLY A 89 17.99 13.07 25.92
C GLY A 89 17.33 14.36 25.39
N ASP A 90 18.14 15.42 25.17
CA ASP A 90 17.64 16.74 24.75
C ASP A 90 17.48 16.89 23.22
N GLU A 91 17.75 15.85 22.45
CA GLU A 91 17.58 15.88 21.00
C GLU A 91 16.11 15.82 20.63
N ALA A 92 15.67 16.82 19.87
CA ALA A 92 14.33 16.82 19.30
C ALA A 92 14.16 15.64 18.35
N CYS A 93 13.18 14.79 18.64
CA CYS A 93 12.81 13.66 17.80
C CYS A 93 11.41 13.89 17.21
N GLY A 94 11.23 13.55 15.96
CA GLY A 94 9.95 13.61 15.27
C GLY A 94 9.52 12.23 14.80
N ILE A 95 8.24 12.10 14.44
CA ILE A 95 7.75 10.92 13.74
C ILE A 95 7.73 11.23 12.27
N LYS A 96 8.42 10.42 11.49
CA LYS A 96 8.25 10.35 10.05
C LYS A 96 7.48 9.11 9.70
N GLN A 97 6.46 9.29 8.92
CA GLN A 97 5.69 8.21 8.37
C GLN A 97 6.00 8.02 6.92
N ILE A 98 6.05 6.75 6.53
CA ILE A 98 6.09 6.33 5.13
C ILE A 98 4.69 6.41 4.52
N ALA A 99 3.67 6.09 5.30
CA ALA A 99 2.28 6.33 4.92
C ALA A 99 1.76 7.59 5.60
N PRO A 100 1.15 8.56 4.88
CA PRO A 100 0.61 9.74 5.51
C PRO A 100 -0.51 9.37 6.46
N LEU A 101 -0.33 9.60 7.77
CA LEU A 101 -1.46 9.64 8.69
C LEU A 101 -2.34 10.84 8.33
N PRO A 102 -3.67 10.68 8.38
CA PRO A 102 -4.57 11.78 8.12
C PRO A 102 -4.38 12.87 9.18
N PHE A 103 -4.29 14.11 8.74
CA PHE A 103 -4.52 15.34 9.51
C PHE A 103 -3.50 15.80 10.53
N VAL A 104 -2.64 14.97 11.11
CA VAL A 104 -2.01 15.39 12.37
C VAL A 104 -0.48 15.38 12.33
N VAL A 105 0.18 14.62 11.48
CA VAL A 105 1.57 14.24 11.75
C VAL A 105 2.59 14.63 10.66
N ARG A 106 2.25 15.53 9.73
CA ARG A 106 3.32 16.14 8.93
C ARG A 106 4.11 17.11 9.79
N ASN A 107 5.35 16.74 10.12
CA ASN A 107 6.33 17.58 10.83
C ASN A 107 6.00 17.91 12.29
N LYS A 108 5.32 17.06 13.05
CA LYS A 108 5.20 17.26 14.50
C LYS A 108 6.34 16.56 15.22
N LEU A 109 7.07 17.35 15.99
CA LEU A 109 8.05 16.86 16.93
C LEU A 109 7.32 16.19 18.11
N LEU A 110 7.95 15.18 18.69
CA LEU A 110 7.50 14.63 19.96
C LEU A 110 7.59 15.69 21.05
N THR A 111 6.66 15.64 21.99
CA THR A 111 6.68 16.50 23.18
C THR A 111 7.37 15.74 24.31
N ARG A 112 8.24 16.42 25.07
CA ARG A 112 8.87 15.84 26.25
C ARG A 112 7.94 15.92 27.46
N LEU A 113 7.78 14.84 28.18
CA LEU A 113 7.19 14.87 29.51
C LEU A 113 8.19 15.51 30.47
N GLU A 114 7.79 16.61 31.10
CA GLU A 114 8.69 17.47 31.89
C GLU A 114 9.60 16.68 32.87
N SER A 115 10.87 17.05 32.87
CA SER A 115 11.89 16.47 33.77
C SER A 115 12.11 14.95 33.61
N THR A 116 11.76 14.38 32.47
CA THR A 116 11.97 12.94 32.18
C THR A 116 12.72 12.72 30.87
N ASP A 117 13.05 11.45 30.56
CA ASP A 117 13.56 11.02 29.25
C ASP A 117 12.42 10.51 28.32
N VAL A 118 11.14 10.76 28.68
CA VAL A 118 9.96 10.36 27.91
C VAL A 118 9.59 11.44 26.91
N TRP A 119 9.72 11.12 25.63
CA TRP A 119 9.16 11.91 24.54
C TRP A 119 7.95 11.18 23.96
N PHE A 120 6.89 11.90 23.67
CA PHE A 120 5.64 11.30 23.23
C PHE A 120 4.90 12.12 22.18
N MET A 121 4.04 11.44 21.42
CA MET A 121 2.96 12.03 20.65
C MET A 121 1.76 11.12 20.72
N THR A 122 0.62 11.67 21.15
CA THR A 122 -0.66 10.97 21.20
C THR A 122 -1.57 11.43 20.08
N VAL A 123 -2.15 10.49 19.36
CA VAL A 123 -3.10 10.74 18.27
C VAL A 123 -4.33 9.83 18.42
N ARG A 124 -5.46 10.25 17.85
CA ARG A 124 -6.68 9.43 17.79
C ARG A 124 -6.76 8.78 16.43
N LEU A 125 -6.82 7.45 16.39
CA LEU A 125 -6.87 6.68 15.17
C LEU A 125 -8.03 5.68 15.20
N PRO A 126 -8.58 5.29 14.02
CA PRO A 126 -9.54 4.18 13.94
C PRO A 126 -8.98 2.91 14.58
N SER A 127 -9.79 2.22 15.38
CA SER A 127 -9.39 0.97 16.05
C SER A 127 -9.00 -0.14 15.06
N ALA A 128 -9.44 -0.06 13.81
CA ALA A 128 -9.08 -0.95 12.71
C ALA A 128 -7.80 -0.56 11.96
N ALA A 129 -7.02 0.41 12.44
CA ALA A 129 -5.88 0.93 11.71
C ALA A 129 -4.70 -0.06 11.66
N ARG A 130 -4.06 -0.12 10.47
CA ARG A 130 -2.78 -0.79 10.24
C ARG A 130 -1.89 0.13 9.40
N PHE A 131 -0.67 0.39 9.86
CA PHE A 131 0.26 1.28 9.16
C PHE A 131 1.70 1.08 9.61
N SER A 132 2.66 1.49 8.77
CA SER A 132 4.07 1.57 9.13
C SER A 132 4.41 2.97 9.66
N TYR A 133 5.37 3.05 10.60
CA TYR A 133 5.91 4.29 11.10
C TYR A 133 7.41 4.19 11.41
N ALA A 134 8.10 5.32 11.43
CA ALA A 134 9.48 5.43 11.87
C ALA A 134 9.67 6.73 12.67
N PHE A 135 10.66 6.75 13.52
CA PHE A 135 11.16 8.00 14.11
C PHE A 135 12.16 8.67 13.17
N GLU A 136 12.23 10.00 13.23
CA GLU A 136 13.24 10.79 12.53
C GLU A 136 13.93 11.71 13.52
N GLY A 137 15.23 11.55 13.67
CA GLY A 137 16.05 12.43 14.48
C GLY A 137 16.32 13.78 13.81
N SER A 138 16.93 14.73 14.54
CA SER A 138 17.27 16.07 14.07
C SER A 138 18.15 16.10 12.81
N SER A 139 18.95 15.04 12.59
CA SER A 139 19.77 14.86 11.40
C SER A 139 18.99 14.39 10.15
N GLY A 140 17.69 14.15 10.24
CA GLY A 140 16.86 13.55 9.18
C GLY A 140 17.04 12.03 9.05
N ARG A 141 17.83 11.39 9.91
CA ARG A 141 17.99 9.93 9.92
C ARG A 141 16.72 9.27 10.47
N GLN A 142 16.24 8.26 9.75
CA GLN A 142 15.11 7.45 10.16
C GLN A 142 15.56 6.20 10.90
N PHE A 143 14.77 5.78 11.88
CA PHE A 143 14.99 4.55 12.66
C PHE A 143 13.65 4.03 13.20
N GLY A 144 13.61 2.71 13.40
CA GLY A 144 12.43 2.04 13.95
C GLY A 144 12.25 2.32 15.44
N ASP A 145 11.10 1.96 15.95
CA ASP A 145 10.76 2.01 17.37
C ASP A 145 11.32 0.78 18.07
N SER A 146 12.34 0.98 18.91
CA SER A 146 12.99 -0.11 19.67
C SER A 146 12.06 -0.79 20.68
N LEU A 147 10.94 -0.18 21.02
CA LEU A 147 9.92 -0.73 21.92
C LEU A 147 8.88 -1.57 21.18
N ASN A 148 8.85 -1.51 19.84
CA ASN A 148 7.91 -2.25 19.03
C ASN A 148 8.55 -3.51 18.42
N PRO A 149 8.01 -4.71 18.72
CA PRO A 149 8.54 -5.96 18.17
C PRO A 149 8.17 -6.19 16.71
N LEU A 150 7.14 -5.49 16.20
CA LEU A 150 6.68 -5.64 14.82
C LEU A 150 7.46 -4.69 13.90
N THR A 151 8.29 -5.25 13.05
CA THR A 151 9.15 -4.48 12.15
C THR A 151 8.97 -4.87 10.68
N ARG A 152 9.25 -3.91 9.78
CA ARG A 152 9.32 -4.11 8.35
C ARG A 152 10.49 -3.30 7.78
N GLY A 153 11.63 -3.97 7.59
CA GLY A 153 12.88 -3.28 7.30
C GLY A 153 13.28 -2.38 8.44
N VAL A 154 13.42 -1.09 8.19
CA VAL A 154 13.73 -0.06 9.21
C VAL A 154 12.50 0.50 9.90
N ASP A 155 11.30 0.18 9.40
CA ASP A 155 10.05 0.71 9.94
C ASP A 155 9.47 -0.20 11.01
N SER A 156 8.73 0.38 11.91
CA SER A 156 7.87 -0.31 12.86
C SER A 156 6.45 -0.39 12.33
N VAL A 157 5.72 -1.43 12.72
CA VAL A 157 4.34 -1.66 12.28
C VAL A 157 3.39 -1.48 13.45
N ALA A 158 2.36 -0.67 13.27
CA ALA A 158 1.22 -0.58 14.17
C ALA A 158 0.03 -1.36 13.59
N GLU A 159 -0.41 -2.37 14.33
CA GLU A 159 -1.68 -3.07 14.08
C GLU A 159 -2.57 -2.86 15.29
N LEU A 160 -3.63 -2.07 15.12
CA LEU A 160 -4.56 -1.78 16.19
C LEU A 160 -5.54 -2.96 16.40
N PRO A 161 -6.22 -3.03 17.56
CA PRO A 161 -6.95 -4.23 17.98
C PRO A 161 -7.98 -4.78 16.98
N ASP A 162 -8.63 -3.89 16.21
CA ASP A 162 -9.66 -4.26 15.26
C ASP A 162 -9.14 -4.24 13.80
N ALA A 163 -7.81 -4.20 13.61
CA ALA A 163 -7.22 -4.27 12.27
C ALA A 163 -7.62 -5.59 11.57
N PRO A 164 -8.20 -5.54 10.35
CA PRO A 164 -8.68 -6.73 9.67
C PRO A 164 -7.57 -7.79 9.54
N PRO A 165 -7.83 -9.06 9.86
CA PRO A 165 -6.85 -10.12 9.70
C PRO A 165 -6.46 -10.30 8.23
N GLN A 166 -5.25 -10.78 7.98
CA GLN A 166 -4.72 -11.06 6.63
C GLN A 166 -4.45 -12.57 6.47
N PRO A 167 -5.47 -13.44 6.48
CA PRO A 167 -5.28 -14.90 6.57
C PRO A 167 -4.68 -15.52 5.30
N TRP A 168 -4.76 -14.80 4.16
CA TRP A 168 -4.39 -15.35 2.87
C TRP A 168 -2.90 -15.20 2.52
N ILE A 169 -2.15 -14.38 3.27
CA ILE A 169 -0.75 -14.06 2.97
C ILE A 169 0.25 -15.07 3.54
N GLN A 170 -0.19 -15.91 4.47
CA GLN A 170 0.69 -16.90 5.12
C GLN A 170 0.68 -18.22 4.35
N PRO A 171 1.85 -18.83 4.10
CA PRO A 171 1.90 -20.17 3.53
C PRO A 171 1.24 -21.18 4.47
N ASP A 172 0.35 -22.00 3.92
CA ASP A 172 -0.23 -23.17 4.60
C ASP A 172 0.45 -24.43 4.06
N PRO A 173 1.10 -25.25 4.91
CA PRO A 173 1.80 -26.46 4.46
C PRO A 173 0.84 -27.53 3.88
N ASN A 174 -0.45 -27.45 4.22
CA ASN A 174 -1.48 -28.39 3.73
C ASN A 174 -2.13 -27.91 2.42
N VAL A 175 -1.79 -26.73 1.93
CA VAL A 175 -2.31 -26.19 0.67
C VAL A 175 -1.36 -26.55 -0.48
N PRO A 176 -1.85 -27.22 -1.53
CA PRO A 176 -1.07 -27.46 -2.74
C PRO A 176 -0.60 -26.14 -3.36
N LYS A 177 0.66 -26.11 -3.80
CA LYS A 177 1.29 -24.93 -4.36
C LYS A 177 1.26 -24.92 -5.88
N GLY A 178 0.97 -23.77 -6.47
CA GLY A 178 1.18 -23.52 -7.88
C GLY A 178 2.67 -23.38 -8.22
N THR A 179 2.94 -23.21 -9.50
CA THR A 179 4.31 -23.05 -10.02
C THR A 179 4.49 -21.61 -10.51
N LEU A 180 5.62 -21.01 -10.16
CA LEU A 180 6.01 -19.68 -10.64
C LEU A 180 7.23 -19.83 -11.56
N LYS A 181 7.14 -19.30 -12.79
CA LYS A 181 8.21 -19.34 -13.79
C LYS A 181 8.49 -17.93 -14.29
N GLU A 182 9.76 -17.53 -14.33
CA GLU A 182 10.17 -16.29 -14.96
C GLU A 182 10.30 -16.49 -16.49
N GLU A 183 9.77 -15.53 -17.23
CA GLU A 183 9.81 -15.47 -18.69
C GLU A 183 10.26 -14.10 -19.15
N LYS A 184 10.90 -14.06 -20.31
CA LYS A 184 11.35 -12.82 -20.94
C LYS A 184 10.66 -12.63 -22.28
N LEU A 185 10.05 -11.47 -22.47
CA LEU A 185 9.36 -11.09 -23.70
C LEU A 185 10.08 -9.94 -24.38
N LYS A 186 10.49 -10.12 -25.60
CA LYS A 186 10.95 -9.03 -26.45
C LYS A 186 9.71 -8.31 -27.00
N SER A 187 9.56 -7.05 -26.65
CA SER A 187 8.46 -6.21 -27.14
C SER A 187 8.89 -5.41 -28.37
N GLU A 188 8.16 -5.55 -29.45
CA GLU A 188 8.34 -4.73 -30.63
C GLU A 188 7.69 -3.34 -30.46
N ILE A 189 6.67 -3.22 -29.63
CA ILE A 189 6.00 -1.95 -29.31
C ILE A 189 6.88 -1.09 -28.40
N LEU A 190 7.43 -1.70 -27.31
CA LEU A 190 8.24 -0.97 -26.34
C LEU A 190 9.72 -0.89 -26.74
N LYS A 191 10.15 -1.68 -27.74
CA LYS A 191 11.55 -1.80 -28.21
C LYS A 191 12.53 -2.21 -27.11
N GLU A 192 12.07 -3.02 -26.17
CA GLU A 192 12.88 -3.54 -25.07
C GLU A 192 12.40 -4.94 -24.62
N GLU A 193 13.26 -5.65 -23.89
CA GLU A 193 12.90 -6.92 -23.26
C GLU A 193 12.17 -6.65 -21.92
N ARG A 194 11.11 -7.42 -21.68
CA ARG A 194 10.31 -7.37 -20.46
C ARG A 194 10.40 -8.67 -19.71
N THR A 195 10.63 -8.58 -18.41
CA THR A 195 10.54 -9.71 -17.51
C THR A 195 9.12 -9.81 -16.96
N VAL A 196 8.58 -11.03 -16.97
CA VAL A 196 7.31 -11.36 -16.35
C VAL A 196 7.47 -12.66 -15.57
N SER A 197 6.73 -12.83 -14.50
CA SER A 197 6.61 -14.12 -13.82
C SER A 197 5.22 -14.68 -14.03
N VAL A 198 5.16 -15.90 -14.51
CA VAL A 198 3.91 -16.60 -14.76
C VAL A 198 3.66 -17.63 -13.67
N TYR A 199 2.56 -17.44 -12.96
CA TYR A 199 2.05 -18.40 -12.00
C TYR A 199 1.01 -19.28 -12.68
N THR A 200 1.15 -20.61 -12.53
CA THR A 200 0.14 -21.60 -12.88
C THR A 200 -0.40 -22.26 -11.61
N PRO A 201 -1.73 -22.45 -11.48
CA PRO A 201 -2.34 -22.99 -10.26
C PRO A 201 -1.94 -24.44 -10.02
N PRO A 202 -2.10 -24.96 -8.79
CA PRO A 202 -1.92 -26.37 -8.50
C PRO A 202 -2.78 -27.23 -9.44
N GLY A 203 -2.18 -28.30 -10.00
CA GLY A 203 -2.88 -29.17 -10.94
C GLY A 203 -3.17 -28.54 -12.31
N TYR A 204 -2.44 -27.49 -12.70
CA TYR A 204 -2.57 -26.89 -14.03
C TYR A 204 -2.40 -27.95 -15.14
N ASP A 205 -3.42 -28.10 -16.01
CA ASP A 205 -3.38 -28.95 -17.19
C ASP A 205 -3.42 -28.09 -18.47
N PRO A 206 -2.37 -28.11 -19.31
CA PRO A 206 -2.36 -27.36 -20.56
C PRO A 206 -3.38 -27.86 -21.60
N ARG A 207 -3.96 -29.04 -21.39
CA ARG A 207 -5.03 -29.60 -22.23
C ARG A 207 -6.42 -29.37 -21.66
N GLY A 208 -6.50 -28.99 -20.39
CA GLY A 208 -7.75 -28.68 -19.70
C GLY A 208 -8.26 -27.27 -20.01
N GLY A 209 -8.94 -26.68 -19.09
CA GLY A 209 -9.23 -25.29 -19.05
C GLY A 209 -10.38 -24.77 -19.83
N PRO A 210 -10.52 -23.52 -20.34
CA PRO A 210 -9.53 -22.44 -20.20
C PRO A 210 -9.55 -21.80 -18.80
N TYR A 211 -8.38 -21.42 -18.34
CA TYR A 211 -8.21 -20.74 -17.04
C TYR A 211 -8.49 -19.26 -17.14
N ARG A 212 -8.93 -18.65 -16.04
CA ARG A 212 -8.99 -17.19 -15.90
C ARG A 212 -7.58 -16.60 -15.95
N LEU A 213 -7.47 -15.32 -16.33
CA LEU A 213 -6.20 -14.60 -16.36
C LEU A 213 -6.24 -13.48 -15.31
N LEU A 214 -5.22 -13.44 -14.45
CA LEU A 214 -4.88 -12.31 -13.60
C LEU A 214 -3.58 -11.68 -14.12
N ILE A 215 -3.57 -10.38 -14.35
CA ILE A 215 -2.36 -9.61 -14.63
C ILE A 215 -2.12 -8.65 -13.50
N VAL A 216 -0.89 -8.62 -12.97
CA VAL A 216 -0.52 -7.79 -11.82
C VAL A 216 0.71 -6.98 -12.16
N PHE A 217 0.64 -5.66 -11.99
CA PHE A 217 1.79 -4.78 -12.13
C PHE A 217 2.67 -4.79 -10.88
N ASP A 218 3.89 -4.26 -11.01
CA ASP A 218 4.93 -4.30 -9.97
C ASP A 218 5.21 -5.75 -9.51
N GLY A 219 5.40 -6.65 -10.49
CA GLY A 219 5.52 -8.08 -10.30
C GLY A 219 6.56 -8.50 -9.27
N GLU A 220 7.70 -7.82 -9.21
CA GLU A 220 8.76 -8.03 -8.23
C GLU A 220 8.28 -7.85 -6.78
N VAL A 221 7.40 -6.88 -6.55
CA VAL A 221 6.82 -6.62 -5.22
C VAL A 221 5.66 -7.58 -4.93
N TYR A 222 4.85 -7.86 -5.96
CA TYR A 222 3.72 -8.78 -5.84
C TYR A 222 4.11 -10.27 -5.84
N ARG A 223 5.41 -10.59 -5.97
CA ARG A 223 5.97 -11.91 -5.68
C ARG A 223 6.46 -12.05 -4.25
N SER A 224 6.86 -10.95 -3.60
CA SER A 224 7.60 -10.96 -2.33
C SER A 224 6.82 -10.33 -1.18
N ILE A 225 6.52 -9.05 -1.26
CA ILE A 225 5.84 -8.29 -0.19
C ILE A 225 4.32 -8.55 -0.21
N VAL A 226 3.74 -8.59 -1.41
CA VAL A 226 2.36 -9.06 -1.62
C VAL A 226 2.45 -10.45 -2.25
N PRO A 227 2.39 -11.53 -1.44
CA PRO A 227 2.73 -12.87 -1.93
C PRO A 227 1.60 -13.46 -2.77
N VAL A 228 1.39 -12.93 -3.98
CA VAL A 228 0.32 -13.33 -4.90
C VAL A 228 0.25 -14.84 -5.11
N PRO A 229 1.35 -15.57 -5.33
CA PRO A 229 1.27 -17.03 -5.46
C PRO A 229 0.63 -17.69 -4.23
N THR A 230 1.07 -17.33 -3.04
CA THR A 230 0.51 -17.86 -1.77
C THR A 230 -0.97 -17.50 -1.60
N ILE A 231 -1.33 -16.23 -1.92
CA ILE A 231 -2.72 -15.78 -1.85
C ILE A 231 -3.60 -16.60 -2.79
N LEU A 232 -3.14 -16.84 -4.03
CA LEU A 232 -3.87 -17.62 -5.02
C LEU A 232 -4.01 -19.07 -4.58
N ASP A 233 -2.94 -19.72 -4.11
CA ASP A 233 -2.97 -21.07 -3.57
C ASP A 233 -4.00 -21.22 -2.46
N ASN A 234 -3.97 -20.34 -1.47
CA ASN A 234 -4.89 -20.35 -0.34
C ASN A 234 -6.35 -20.13 -0.77
N LEU A 235 -6.60 -19.17 -1.67
CA LEU A 235 -7.95 -18.86 -2.15
C LEU A 235 -8.53 -20.01 -2.98
N VAL A 236 -7.74 -20.65 -3.84
CA VAL A 236 -8.16 -21.80 -4.66
C VAL A 236 -8.45 -23.00 -3.79
N ALA A 237 -7.55 -23.36 -2.87
CA ALA A 237 -7.72 -24.49 -1.96
C ALA A 237 -8.98 -24.37 -1.11
N ARG A 238 -9.34 -23.15 -0.71
CA ARG A 238 -10.55 -22.87 0.07
C ARG A 238 -11.77 -22.54 -0.81
N GLN A 239 -11.67 -22.78 -2.12
CA GLN A 239 -12.76 -22.59 -3.09
C GLN A 239 -13.36 -21.16 -3.11
N LYS A 240 -12.59 -20.17 -2.71
CA LYS A 240 -13.00 -18.76 -2.76
C LYS A 240 -12.97 -18.20 -4.17
N ILE A 241 -12.02 -18.66 -4.98
CA ILE A 241 -11.90 -18.36 -6.42
C ILE A 241 -11.68 -19.64 -7.21
N LEU A 242 -11.96 -19.59 -8.51
CA LEU A 242 -11.58 -20.65 -9.43
C LEU A 242 -10.06 -20.59 -9.71
N PRO A 243 -9.42 -21.74 -10.06
CA PRO A 243 -8.03 -21.76 -10.52
C PRO A 243 -7.81 -20.78 -11.66
N GLN A 244 -6.71 -20.02 -11.61
CA GLN A 244 -6.36 -19.02 -12.61
C GLN A 244 -4.86 -18.97 -12.87
N VAL A 245 -4.47 -18.60 -14.08
CA VAL A 245 -3.10 -18.24 -14.44
C VAL A 245 -2.89 -16.78 -14.05
N ALA A 246 -1.74 -16.46 -13.42
CA ALA A 246 -1.39 -15.08 -13.15
C ALA A 246 -0.09 -14.68 -13.83
N ILE A 247 -0.03 -13.48 -14.38
CA ILE A 247 1.17 -12.86 -14.96
C ILE A 247 1.52 -11.63 -14.15
N LEU A 248 2.66 -11.69 -13.50
CA LEU A 248 3.22 -10.60 -12.71
C LEU A 248 4.23 -9.86 -13.59
N VAL A 249 3.91 -8.63 -13.94
CA VAL A 249 4.70 -7.80 -14.87
C VAL A 249 5.63 -6.91 -14.07
N ASP A 250 6.94 -7.12 -14.23
CA ASP A 250 7.94 -6.35 -13.50
C ASP A 250 7.99 -4.90 -14.00
N GLY A 251 8.05 -3.95 -13.08
CA GLY A 251 8.11 -2.52 -13.37
C GLY A 251 9.49 -2.09 -13.90
N GLY A 252 10.55 -2.58 -13.26
CA GLY A 252 11.92 -2.24 -13.59
C GLY A 252 12.18 -0.73 -13.64
N ARG A 253 13.16 -0.32 -14.46
CA ARG A 253 13.53 1.10 -14.62
C ARG A 253 12.47 1.93 -15.35
N SER A 254 11.61 1.28 -16.12
CA SER A 254 10.60 1.94 -16.95
C SER A 254 9.27 2.16 -16.22
N ARG A 255 9.15 1.70 -14.98
CA ARG A 255 7.91 1.66 -14.20
C ARG A 255 7.09 2.96 -14.28
N ASN A 256 7.72 4.09 -13.96
CA ASN A 256 6.98 5.36 -13.92
C ASN A 256 6.55 5.83 -15.32
N ARG A 257 7.39 5.62 -16.35
CA ARG A 257 7.02 5.92 -17.74
C ARG A 257 5.81 5.09 -18.20
N ASP A 258 5.77 3.83 -17.82
CA ASP A 258 4.80 2.86 -18.33
C ASP A 258 3.44 2.94 -17.60
N LEU A 259 3.48 3.16 -16.29
CA LEU A 259 2.27 3.10 -15.46
C LEU A 259 1.47 4.42 -15.39
N ILE A 260 1.93 5.50 -16.00
CA ILE A 260 1.26 6.82 -16.02
C ILE A 260 0.36 7.03 -17.24
N CYS A 261 -0.58 6.13 -17.50
CA CYS A 261 -1.49 6.18 -18.65
C CYS A 261 -0.75 6.16 -20.00
N SER A 262 0.30 5.35 -20.13
CA SER A 262 1.14 5.21 -21.32
C SER A 262 0.41 4.45 -22.44
N PRO A 263 0.11 5.07 -23.61
CA PRO A 263 -0.49 4.35 -24.73
C PRO A 263 0.37 3.18 -25.23
N PRO A 264 1.70 3.34 -25.42
CA PRO A 264 2.54 2.20 -25.87
C PRO A 264 2.52 1.03 -24.88
N PHE A 265 2.49 1.30 -23.54
CA PHE A 265 2.43 0.24 -22.56
C PHE A 265 1.08 -0.48 -22.58
N ALA A 266 -0.03 0.25 -22.69
CA ALA A 266 -1.35 -0.37 -22.83
C ALA A 266 -1.44 -1.19 -24.13
N ASP A 267 -0.83 -0.74 -25.21
CA ASP A 267 -0.74 -1.46 -26.48
C ASP A 267 0.08 -2.76 -26.33
N PHE A 268 1.25 -2.71 -25.67
CA PHE A 268 2.05 -3.88 -25.32
C PHE A 268 1.22 -4.91 -24.54
N MET A 269 0.52 -4.47 -23.51
CA MET A 269 -0.30 -5.34 -22.68
C MET A 269 -1.36 -6.07 -23.49
N ALA A 270 -2.09 -5.34 -24.34
CA ALA A 270 -3.24 -5.90 -25.06
C ALA A 270 -2.84 -6.63 -26.37
N LYS A 271 -1.79 -6.20 -27.07
CA LYS A 271 -1.44 -6.69 -28.41
C LYS A 271 -0.25 -7.65 -28.43
N GLU A 272 0.60 -7.64 -27.38
CA GLU A 272 1.76 -8.53 -27.28
C GLU A 272 1.64 -9.48 -26.08
N LEU A 273 1.53 -8.98 -24.84
CA LEU A 273 1.56 -9.81 -23.63
C LEU A 273 0.39 -10.79 -23.57
N VAL A 274 -0.86 -10.33 -23.73
CA VAL A 274 -2.03 -11.19 -23.63
C VAL A 274 -2.09 -12.21 -24.79
N PRO A 275 -1.84 -11.87 -26.06
CA PRO A 275 -1.70 -12.84 -27.13
C PRO A 275 -0.59 -13.88 -26.89
N TRP A 276 0.60 -13.44 -26.45
CA TRP A 276 1.68 -14.34 -26.06
C TRP A 276 1.24 -15.33 -24.97
N ALA A 277 0.60 -14.81 -23.91
CA ALA A 277 0.12 -15.63 -22.82
C ALA A 277 -0.89 -16.71 -23.29
N ARG A 278 -1.79 -16.37 -24.22
CA ARG A 278 -2.77 -17.29 -24.80
C ARG A 278 -2.14 -18.35 -25.70
N GLN A 279 -0.99 -18.06 -26.28
CA GLN A 279 -0.22 -19.04 -27.08
C GLN A 279 0.50 -20.07 -26.20
N HIS A 280 0.98 -19.66 -25.02
CA HIS A 280 1.80 -20.49 -24.14
C HIS A 280 1.01 -21.16 -23.01
N TYR A 281 -0.11 -20.58 -22.62
CA TYR A 281 -0.93 -21.05 -21.50
C TYR A 281 -2.40 -21.15 -21.90
N ARG A 282 -3.11 -22.10 -21.29
CA ARG A 282 -4.53 -22.33 -21.57
C ARG A 282 -5.42 -21.26 -20.90
N ILE A 283 -5.46 -20.07 -21.47
CA ILE A 283 -6.15 -18.89 -20.92
C ILE A 283 -7.41 -18.59 -21.73
N SER A 284 -8.47 -18.19 -21.05
CA SER A 284 -9.74 -17.78 -21.64
C SER A 284 -9.59 -16.55 -22.55
N ALA A 285 -10.31 -16.56 -23.66
CA ALA A 285 -10.44 -15.39 -24.54
C ALA A 285 -11.54 -14.40 -24.06
N ASP A 286 -12.40 -14.82 -23.13
CA ASP A 286 -13.46 -13.96 -22.60
C ASP A 286 -12.88 -12.84 -21.72
N PRO A 287 -13.08 -11.56 -22.08
CA PRO A 287 -12.61 -10.42 -21.27
C PRO A 287 -13.14 -10.46 -19.83
N LYS A 288 -14.34 -11.00 -19.59
CA LYS A 288 -14.92 -11.14 -18.25
C LYS A 288 -14.12 -12.09 -17.35
N GLN A 289 -13.23 -12.88 -17.92
CA GLN A 289 -12.32 -13.77 -17.21
C GLN A 289 -10.89 -13.23 -17.12
N THR A 290 -10.64 -12.02 -17.60
CA THR A 290 -9.35 -11.33 -17.49
C THR A 290 -9.46 -10.21 -16.48
N THR A 291 -8.66 -10.28 -15.42
CA THR A 291 -8.52 -9.23 -14.40
C THR A 291 -7.14 -8.59 -14.52
N ILE A 292 -7.09 -7.26 -14.57
CA ILE A 292 -5.86 -6.48 -14.52
C ILE A 292 -5.80 -5.72 -13.18
N CYS A 293 -4.66 -5.80 -12.51
CA CYS A 293 -4.49 -5.40 -11.12
C CYS A 293 -3.21 -4.59 -10.91
N GLY A 294 -3.24 -3.66 -9.98
CA GLY A 294 -2.07 -2.97 -9.46
C GLY A 294 -2.41 -1.96 -8.39
N SER A 295 -1.36 -1.43 -7.75
CA SER A 295 -1.48 -0.39 -6.72
C SER A 295 -0.88 0.94 -7.20
N SER A 296 -1.38 2.06 -6.65
CA SER A 296 -0.84 3.38 -6.97
C SER A 296 -0.89 3.68 -8.48
N TYR A 297 0.24 3.99 -9.12
CA TYR A 297 0.34 4.06 -10.58
C TYR A 297 -0.04 2.75 -11.27
N GLY A 298 0.20 1.60 -10.65
CA GLY A 298 -0.28 0.31 -11.16
C GLY A 298 -1.80 0.23 -11.22
N GLY A 299 -2.51 0.74 -10.20
CA GLY A 299 -3.97 0.83 -10.19
C GLY A 299 -4.53 1.80 -11.24
N LEU A 300 -3.85 2.92 -11.44
CA LEU A 300 -4.13 3.86 -12.53
C LEU A 300 -3.95 3.19 -13.90
N SER A 301 -2.80 2.53 -14.12
CA SER A 301 -2.48 1.85 -15.37
C SER A 301 -3.43 0.69 -15.67
N ALA A 302 -3.79 -0.11 -14.66
CA ALA A 302 -4.78 -1.18 -14.80
C ALA A 302 -6.13 -0.63 -15.31
N THR A 303 -6.57 0.47 -14.73
CA THR A 303 -7.80 1.17 -15.13
C THR A 303 -7.67 1.75 -16.55
N TYR A 304 -6.53 2.33 -16.89
CA TYR A 304 -6.28 2.88 -18.22
C TYR A 304 -6.18 1.82 -19.31
N CYS A 305 -5.51 0.70 -19.05
CA CYS A 305 -5.44 -0.43 -19.99
C CYS A 305 -6.84 -0.99 -20.28
N ALA A 306 -7.67 -1.16 -19.26
CA ALA A 306 -9.06 -1.61 -19.45
C ALA A 306 -9.91 -0.57 -20.19
N PHE A 307 -9.73 0.72 -19.91
CA PHE A 307 -10.38 1.80 -20.65
C PHE A 307 -10.08 1.74 -22.15
N ARG A 308 -8.80 1.54 -22.52
CA ARG A 308 -8.38 1.46 -23.93
C ARG A 308 -8.75 0.15 -24.62
N TYR A 309 -8.71 -0.97 -23.87
CA TYR A 309 -8.90 -2.32 -24.39
C TYR A 309 -9.96 -3.13 -23.62
N PRO A 310 -11.23 -2.63 -23.58
CA PRO A 310 -12.28 -3.28 -22.79
C PRO A 310 -12.68 -4.66 -23.35
N LYS A 311 -12.29 -4.97 -24.59
CA LYS A 311 -12.46 -6.31 -25.21
C LYS A 311 -11.35 -7.28 -24.81
N VAL A 312 -10.34 -6.85 -24.06
CA VAL A 312 -9.25 -7.67 -23.51
C VAL A 312 -9.36 -7.77 -22.00
N PHE A 313 -9.56 -6.64 -21.32
CA PHE A 313 -9.59 -6.51 -19.87
C PHE A 313 -10.99 -6.15 -19.41
N GLY A 314 -11.73 -7.14 -18.94
CA GLY A 314 -13.12 -6.95 -18.48
C GLY A 314 -13.25 -6.70 -16.98
N ASN A 315 -12.16 -6.83 -16.20
CA ASN A 315 -12.17 -6.56 -14.77
C ASN A 315 -10.92 -5.75 -14.36
N VAL A 316 -11.13 -4.75 -13.52
CA VAL A 316 -10.08 -3.93 -12.93
C VAL A 316 -10.08 -4.10 -11.42
N LEU A 317 -8.90 -4.39 -10.84
CA LEU A 317 -8.65 -4.36 -9.41
C LEU A 317 -7.61 -3.24 -9.18
N SER A 318 -8.06 -2.14 -8.61
CA SER A 318 -7.22 -0.97 -8.35
C SER A 318 -7.10 -0.73 -6.85
N GLN A 319 -5.88 -0.92 -6.34
CA GLN A 319 -5.52 -0.66 -4.95
C GLN A 319 -4.91 0.75 -4.87
N SER A 320 -5.63 1.69 -4.28
CA SER A 320 -5.20 3.10 -4.15
C SER A 320 -4.68 3.68 -5.47
N GLY A 321 -5.43 3.50 -6.57
CA GLY A 321 -5.02 3.95 -7.90
C GLY A 321 -4.82 5.46 -7.97
N SER A 322 -3.72 5.93 -8.59
CA SER A 322 -3.34 7.35 -8.66
C SER A 322 -4.26 8.15 -9.59
N PHE A 323 -5.58 8.15 -9.29
CA PHE A 323 -6.58 8.80 -10.14
C PHE A 323 -6.48 10.32 -10.19
N TRP A 324 -5.69 10.93 -9.31
CA TRP A 324 -5.31 12.34 -9.37
C TRP A 324 -4.45 12.68 -10.59
N TYR A 325 -3.76 11.71 -11.20
CA TYR A 325 -2.83 11.91 -12.30
C TYR A 325 -3.47 12.60 -13.52
N TYR A 326 -2.65 13.39 -14.23
CA TYR A 326 -2.95 13.96 -15.56
C TYR A 326 -1.70 13.89 -16.46
N PRO A 327 -1.86 13.77 -17.81
CA PRO A 327 -0.75 13.77 -18.75
C PRO A 327 0.06 15.07 -18.67
N GLY A 328 1.38 14.93 -18.61
CA GLY A 328 2.29 16.07 -18.42
C GLY A 328 2.58 16.43 -16.97
N TYR A 329 2.00 15.72 -16.01
CA TYR A 329 2.33 15.89 -14.59
C TYR A 329 3.83 15.72 -14.33
N LYS A 330 4.42 16.68 -13.61
CA LYS A 330 5.78 16.62 -13.09
C LYS A 330 5.70 16.85 -11.57
N HIS A 331 6.46 16.05 -10.84
CA HIS A 331 6.55 16.23 -9.40
C HIS A 331 7.12 17.60 -9.05
N GLY A 332 6.43 18.35 -8.19
CA GLY A 332 6.76 19.72 -7.84
C GLY A 332 5.96 20.80 -8.59
N ASP A 333 5.21 20.44 -9.63
CA ASP A 333 4.37 21.36 -10.42
C ASP A 333 2.92 21.45 -9.87
N GLU A 334 2.71 21.00 -8.64
CA GLU A 334 1.37 20.90 -8.06
C GLU A 334 0.82 22.29 -7.68
N THR A 335 -0.22 22.70 -8.37
CA THR A 335 -1.00 23.92 -8.07
C THR A 335 -2.46 23.55 -7.84
N GLU A 336 -3.22 24.40 -7.16
CA GLU A 336 -4.68 24.18 -6.99
C GLU A 336 -5.44 24.16 -8.32
N SER A 337 -4.91 24.81 -9.36
CA SER A 337 -5.46 24.84 -10.71
C SER A 337 -5.05 23.66 -11.58
N ALA A 338 -4.22 22.73 -11.07
CA ALA A 338 -3.76 21.57 -11.83
C ALA A 338 -4.95 20.70 -12.27
N PRO A 339 -4.94 20.17 -13.52
CA PRO A 339 -6.06 19.41 -14.07
C PRO A 339 -6.10 17.97 -13.54
N PHE A 340 -6.12 17.80 -12.21
CA PHE A 340 -6.21 16.50 -11.57
C PHE A 340 -7.41 15.67 -12.06
N GLY A 341 -7.28 14.35 -12.01
CA GLY A 341 -8.36 13.44 -12.35
C GLY A 341 -8.61 13.29 -13.86
N TRP A 342 -7.55 13.32 -14.68
CA TRP A 342 -7.69 13.20 -16.14
C TRP A 342 -8.43 11.92 -16.56
N LEU A 343 -8.06 10.76 -16.03
CA LEU A 343 -8.70 9.49 -16.40
C LEU A 343 -10.17 9.44 -15.94
N ILE A 344 -10.50 10.07 -14.82
CA ILE A 344 -11.89 10.18 -14.34
C ILE A 344 -12.73 10.89 -15.38
N ARG A 345 -12.25 12.04 -15.92
CA ARG A 345 -12.95 12.79 -16.98
C ARG A 345 -13.11 11.98 -18.27
N GLN A 346 -12.13 11.09 -18.60
CA GLN A 346 -12.29 10.20 -19.75
C GLN A 346 -13.48 9.27 -19.56
N PHE A 347 -13.66 8.71 -18.34
CA PHE A 347 -14.84 7.89 -18.04
C PHE A 347 -16.14 8.70 -18.01
N GLU A 348 -16.13 9.95 -17.56
CA GLU A 348 -17.28 10.84 -17.56
C GLU A 348 -17.85 11.02 -18.98
N THR A 349 -16.98 11.25 -19.96
CA THR A 349 -17.36 11.61 -21.34
C THR A 349 -17.51 10.42 -22.27
N THR A 350 -16.93 9.25 -21.94
CA THR A 350 -17.02 8.06 -22.80
C THR A 350 -18.28 7.25 -22.50
N PRO A 351 -18.97 6.69 -23.50
CA PRO A 351 -20.05 5.71 -23.27
C PRO A 351 -19.60 4.56 -22.36
N LYS A 352 -20.53 3.98 -21.60
CA LYS A 352 -20.24 2.86 -20.71
C LYS A 352 -19.53 1.71 -21.43
N LEU A 353 -18.39 1.29 -20.90
CA LEU A 353 -17.60 0.16 -21.38
C LEU A 353 -17.97 -1.13 -20.61
N PRO A 354 -17.75 -2.34 -21.15
CA PRO A 354 -18.09 -3.60 -20.50
C PRO A 354 -17.04 -4.01 -19.47
N ILE A 355 -16.79 -3.17 -18.47
CA ILE A 355 -15.76 -3.36 -17.42
C ILE A 355 -16.44 -3.42 -16.06
N ARG A 356 -15.92 -4.27 -15.17
CA ARG A 356 -16.27 -4.32 -13.75
C ARG A 356 -15.08 -3.85 -12.93
N PHE A 357 -15.34 -3.22 -11.80
CA PHE A 357 -14.31 -2.62 -10.96
C PHE A 357 -14.37 -3.13 -9.53
N TYR A 358 -13.20 -3.38 -8.97
CA TYR A 358 -12.93 -3.31 -7.54
C TYR A 358 -11.96 -2.16 -7.31
N LEU A 359 -12.39 -1.21 -6.49
CA LEU A 359 -11.58 -0.04 -6.13
C LEU A 359 -11.44 -0.01 -4.61
N GLU A 360 -10.25 0.25 -4.15
CA GLU A 360 -10.00 0.49 -2.73
C GLU A 360 -9.04 1.65 -2.51
N VAL A 361 -9.08 2.22 -1.30
CA VAL A 361 -8.19 3.31 -0.90
C VAL A 361 -8.08 3.39 0.62
N GLY A 362 -6.91 3.81 1.11
CA GLY A 362 -6.68 4.05 2.52
C GLY A 362 -7.30 5.36 3.00
N LEU A 363 -7.93 5.34 4.18
CA LEU A 363 -8.46 6.53 4.84
C LEU A 363 -7.37 7.56 5.15
N PHE A 364 -6.11 7.12 5.23
CA PHE A 364 -4.96 7.97 5.54
C PHE A 364 -4.31 8.60 4.30
N GLU A 365 -4.89 8.39 3.12
CA GLU A 365 -4.36 8.89 1.85
C GLU A 365 -4.95 10.26 1.47
N THR A 366 -4.90 11.22 2.42
CA THR A 366 -5.52 12.55 2.31
C THR A 366 -4.50 13.67 2.04
N GLY A 367 -3.26 13.32 1.67
CA GLY A 367 -2.18 14.30 1.50
C GLY A 367 -2.44 15.33 0.38
N TYR A 368 -1.98 16.55 0.58
CA TYR A 368 -1.87 17.57 -0.46
C TYR A 368 -0.52 17.43 -1.18
N PRO A 369 -0.43 17.66 -2.48
CA PRO A 369 -1.48 18.07 -3.41
C PRO A 369 -2.34 16.91 -3.94
N HIS A 370 -1.98 15.66 -3.65
CA HIS A 370 -2.60 14.47 -4.22
C HIS A 370 -3.52 13.80 -3.21
N ASN A 371 -4.75 14.26 -3.10
CA ASN A 371 -5.73 13.61 -2.25
C ASN A 371 -6.26 12.33 -2.91
N GLN A 372 -5.54 11.24 -2.69
CA GLN A 372 -5.84 9.93 -3.23
C GLN A 372 -7.23 9.43 -2.85
N LEU A 373 -7.62 9.65 -1.58
CA LEU A 373 -8.93 9.27 -1.07
C LEU A 373 -10.05 9.99 -1.83
N THR A 374 -9.92 11.32 -2.00
CA THR A 374 -10.92 12.12 -2.72
C THR A 374 -11.04 11.71 -4.18
N GLU A 375 -9.92 11.54 -4.88
CA GLU A 375 -9.97 11.19 -6.30
C GLU A 375 -10.45 9.75 -6.54
N THR A 376 -10.16 8.83 -5.62
CA THR A 376 -10.71 7.46 -5.72
C THR A 376 -12.22 7.45 -5.45
N ARG A 377 -12.70 8.23 -4.50
CA ARG A 377 -14.14 8.43 -4.25
C ARG A 377 -14.83 9.02 -5.48
N ARG A 378 -14.22 10.03 -6.11
CA ARG A 378 -14.72 10.64 -7.34
C ARG A 378 -14.78 9.63 -8.49
N MET A 379 -13.74 8.82 -8.70
CA MET A 379 -13.74 7.74 -9.69
C MET A 379 -14.90 6.76 -9.43
N ARG A 380 -15.06 6.30 -8.19
CA ARG A 380 -16.19 5.45 -7.78
C ARG A 380 -17.54 6.04 -8.16
N ASP A 381 -17.73 7.33 -7.85
CA ASP A 381 -19.03 8.00 -8.06
C ASP A 381 -19.33 8.18 -9.54
N VAL A 382 -18.37 8.56 -10.35
CA VAL A 382 -18.48 8.62 -11.80
C VAL A 382 -18.84 7.26 -12.39
N LEU A 383 -18.12 6.21 -12.01
CA LEU A 383 -18.39 4.86 -12.51
C LEU A 383 -19.79 4.36 -12.10
N LYS A 384 -20.21 4.60 -10.86
CA LYS A 384 -21.55 4.24 -10.38
C LYS A 384 -22.66 5.02 -11.12
N ALA A 385 -22.48 6.32 -11.28
CA ALA A 385 -23.44 7.16 -12.01
C ALA A 385 -23.64 6.71 -13.47
N LYS A 386 -22.58 6.15 -14.08
CA LYS A 386 -22.65 5.57 -15.44
C LYS A 386 -23.13 4.11 -15.45
N GLY A 387 -23.51 3.55 -14.30
CA GLY A 387 -24.05 2.20 -14.20
C GLY A 387 -23.02 1.07 -14.32
N TYR A 388 -21.73 1.33 -14.06
CA TYR A 388 -20.75 0.25 -13.95
C TYR A 388 -20.98 -0.60 -12.70
N SER A 389 -20.59 -1.88 -12.76
CA SER A 389 -20.48 -2.74 -11.56
C SER A 389 -19.21 -2.35 -10.80
N VAL A 390 -19.37 -1.73 -9.65
CA VAL A 390 -18.27 -1.25 -8.79
C VAL A 390 -18.42 -1.82 -7.40
N VAL A 391 -17.44 -2.62 -6.97
CA VAL A 391 -17.20 -2.91 -5.56
C VAL A 391 -16.18 -1.90 -5.06
N TYR A 392 -16.47 -1.26 -3.93
CA TYR A 392 -15.62 -0.22 -3.36
C TYR A 392 -15.39 -0.46 -1.88
N SER A 393 -14.15 -0.31 -1.44
CA SER A 393 -13.73 -0.48 -0.06
C SER A 393 -12.81 0.65 0.40
N GLU A 394 -12.92 1.03 1.66
CA GLU A 394 -11.96 1.91 2.34
C GLU A 394 -11.35 1.16 3.51
N PHE A 395 -10.05 1.30 3.74
CA PHE A 395 -9.37 0.66 4.84
C PHE A 395 -8.68 1.70 5.75
N ALA A 396 -8.59 1.41 7.03
CA ALA A 396 -7.92 2.29 8.00
C ALA A 396 -6.39 2.10 7.92
N GLY A 397 -5.80 2.70 6.91
CA GLY A 397 -4.37 2.63 6.61
C GLY A 397 -3.97 3.65 5.56
N GLY A 398 -2.70 3.62 5.17
CA GLY A 398 -2.11 4.53 4.21
C GLY A 398 -1.71 3.85 2.90
N HIS A 399 -0.92 4.58 2.11
CA HIS A 399 -0.47 4.18 0.77
C HIS A 399 0.68 3.19 0.83
N GLU A 400 0.41 1.94 1.20
CA GLU A 400 1.46 0.95 1.45
C GLU A 400 1.05 -0.51 1.21
N TYR A 401 2.04 -1.31 0.85
CA TYR A 401 1.87 -2.76 0.62
C TYR A 401 1.46 -3.55 1.87
N LEU A 402 1.71 -3.03 3.06
CA LEU A 402 1.25 -3.63 4.31
C LEU A 402 -0.27 -3.80 4.35
N CYS A 403 -1.01 -2.82 3.79
CA CYS A 403 -2.47 -2.88 3.64
C CYS A 403 -2.87 -3.68 2.40
N TRP A 404 -2.29 -3.37 1.24
CA TRP A 404 -2.66 -3.98 -0.04
C TRP A 404 -2.45 -5.50 -0.09
N ARG A 405 -1.46 -6.04 0.64
CA ARG A 405 -1.25 -7.50 0.70
C ARG A 405 -2.44 -8.25 1.30
N GLY A 406 -3.16 -7.62 2.23
CA GLY A 406 -4.36 -8.21 2.85
C GLY A 406 -5.60 -8.07 1.97
N SER A 407 -5.82 -6.87 1.43
CA SER A 407 -7.03 -6.53 0.67
C SER A 407 -7.05 -7.06 -0.76
N LEU A 408 -5.89 -7.45 -1.32
CA LEU A 408 -5.83 -8.08 -2.65
C LEU A 408 -6.79 -9.28 -2.76
N ALA A 409 -6.84 -10.11 -1.72
CA ALA A 409 -7.71 -11.29 -1.69
C ALA A 409 -9.19 -10.91 -1.78
N ASP A 410 -9.61 -9.83 -1.10
CA ASP A 410 -10.99 -9.34 -1.13
C ASP A 410 -11.39 -8.90 -2.54
N GLY A 411 -10.50 -8.18 -3.22
CA GLY A 411 -10.70 -7.77 -4.60
C GLY A 411 -10.77 -8.96 -5.58
N LEU A 412 -9.93 -9.97 -5.39
CA LEU A 412 -9.96 -11.20 -6.19
C LEU A 412 -11.26 -11.97 -5.96
N ILE A 413 -11.71 -12.10 -4.72
CA ILE A 413 -13.00 -12.75 -4.38
C ILE A 413 -14.17 -11.98 -5.01
N ALA A 414 -14.16 -10.66 -4.94
CA ALA A 414 -15.22 -9.83 -5.51
C ALA A 414 -15.35 -9.95 -7.04
N LEU A 415 -14.22 -10.06 -7.75
CA LEU A 415 -14.20 -10.08 -9.22
C LEU A 415 -14.19 -11.49 -9.81
N ALA A 416 -13.55 -12.46 -9.16
CA ALA A 416 -13.30 -13.81 -9.64
C ALA A 416 -13.89 -14.91 -8.76
N GLY A 417 -14.61 -14.55 -7.70
CA GLY A 417 -15.22 -15.48 -6.76
C GLY A 417 -16.17 -16.49 -7.43
N ASN A 418 -16.26 -17.64 -6.81
CA ASN A 418 -17.15 -18.71 -7.24
C ASN A 418 -18.60 -18.32 -6.89
N ARG A 419 -19.38 -17.87 -7.87
CA ARG A 419 -20.78 -17.45 -7.70
C ARG A 419 -21.78 -18.61 -7.57
N ASN A 420 -21.30 -19.85 -7.59
CA ASN A 420 -22.14 -21.03 -7.53
C ASN A 420 -22.27 -21.60 -6.10
N LYS A 421 -22.03 -20.79 -5.09
CA LYS A 421 -22.29 -21.15 -3.68
C LYS A 421 -23.11 -20.10 -2.99
#